data_908f75c2736de112878b9a7229632ff1
#
_entry.id   908f75c2736de112878b9a7229632ff1
#
_cell.length_a   1.000
_cell.length_b   1.000
_cell.length_c   1.000
_cell.angle_alpha   90.00
_cell.angle_beta   90.00
_cell.angle_gamma   90.00
#
_symmetry.space_group_name_H-M   'P 1'
#
loop_
_entity.id
_entity.type
_entity.pdbx_description
1 polymer ?
#
loop_
_entity_poly.entity_id
_entity_poly.type
_entity_poly.pdbx_seq_one_letter_code
_entity_poly.pdbx_strand_id
1 'polypeptide(L)' 'MADKIRQNIYTGKYEAGKKLIVRELSEEFGVSHTPVKDALNRLISDGYVEALPRRSMVVRTYTNAELLDALEARMM' A
#
# COMPACT_ATOMS: atom_id res chain seq x y z
N MET A 1 10.96 8.15 -2.10
CA MET A 1 10.34 6.97 -2.75
C MET A 1 9.03 6.58 -2.09
N ALA A 2 9.02 6.37 -0.78
CA ALA A 2 7.78 6.01 -0.08
C ALA A 2 6.68 7.04 -0.28
N ASP A 3 7.03 8.31 -0.29
CA ASP A 3 6.06 9.39 -0.47
C ASP A 3 5.37 9.32 -1.83
N LYS A 4 6.11 8.97 -2.88
CA LYS A 4 5.53 8.85 -4.22
C LYS A 4 4.57 7.68 -4.31
N ILE A 5 4.92 6.56 -3.72
CA ILE A 5 4.05 5.39 -3.70
C ILE A 5 2.79 5.69 -2.89
N ARG A 6 2.96 6.30 -1.71
CA ARG A 6 1.85 6.69 -0.86
C ARG A 6 0.91 7.65 -1.60
N GLN A 7 1.47 8.61 -2.31
CA GLN A 7 0.69 9.56 -3.11
C GLN A 7 -0.13 8.83 -4.16
N ASN A 8 0.48 7.86 -4.84
CA ASN A 8 -0.21 7.08 -5.86
C ASN A 8 -1.34 6.23 -5.27
N ILE A 9 -1.17 5.76 -4.05
CA ILE A 9 -2.23 5.05 -3.34
C ILE A 9 -3.36 6.03 -3.00
N TYR A 10 -2.99 7.18 -2.51
CA TYR A 10 -3.94 8.19 -2.07
C TYR A 10 -4.79 8.72 -3.22
N THR A 11 -4.17 8.94 -4.38
CA THR A 11 -4.88 9.48 -5.54
C THR A 11 -5.64 8.43 -6.33
N GLY A 12 -5.50 7.16 -5.99
CA GLY A 12 -6.19 6.08 -6.68
C GLY A 12 -5.43 5.52 -7.87
N LYS A 13 -4.22 5.99 -8.15
CA LYS A 13 -3.42 5.42 -9.21
C LYS A 13 -3.10 3.96 -8.93
N TYR A 14 -2.82 3.64 -7.67
CA TYR A 14 -2.70 2.27 -7.21
C TYR A 14 -3.94 1.94 -6.40
N GLU A 15 -4.85 1.19 -7.00
CA GLU A 15 -6.12 0.86 -6.36
C GLU A 15 -5.93 -0.08 -5.18
N ALA A 16 -6.90 -0.06 -4.27
CA ALA A 16 -6.92 -1.00 -3.14
C ALA A 16 -6.87 -2.42 -3.67
N GLY A 17 -6.00 -3.24 -3.07
CA GLY A 17 -5.80 -4.61 -3.51
C GLY A 17 -4.82 -4.78 -4.66
N LYS A 18 -4.30 -3.67 -5.22
CA LYS A 18 -3.31 -3.77 -6.27
C LYS A 18 -2.04 -4.42 -5.74
N LYS A 19 -1.52 -5.41 -6.46
CA LYS A 19 -0.27 -6.04 -6.11
C LYS A 19 0.90 -5.12 -6.45
N LEU A 20 1.78 -4.90 -5.48
CA LEU A 20 2.94 -4.05 -5.64
C LEU A 20 4.17 -4.93 -5.82
N ILE A 21 4.74 -4.90 -7.00
CA ILE A 21 5.87 -5.75 -7.37
C ILE A 21 7.12 -4.87 -7.49
N VAL A 22 8.14 -5.21 -6.72
CA VAL A 22 9.38 -4.43 -6.64
C VAL A 22 9.96 -4.17 -8.02
N ARG A 23 10.03 -5.21 -8.86
CA ARG A 23 10.60 -5.06 -10.19
C ARG A 23 9.82 -4.04 -11.02
N GLU A 24 8.50 -4.12 -11.00
CA GLU A 24 7.66 -3.20 -11.76
C GLU A 24 7.80 -1.78 -11.27
N LEU A 25 7.82 -1.61 -9.94
CA LEU A 25 7.98 -0.28 -9.37
C LEU A 25 9.35 0.30 -9.64
N SER A 26 10.39 -0.51 -9.60
CA SER A 26 11.72 -0.03 -9.90
C SER A 26 11.84 0.43 -11.35
N GLU A 27 11.19 -0.27 -12.27
CA GLU A 27 11.14 0.13 -13.67
C GLU A 27 10.33 1.42 -13.84
N GLU A 28 9.19 1.51 -13.17
CA GLU A 28 8.31 2.68 -13.26
C GLU A 28 9.03 3.94 -12.78
N PHE A 29 9.76 3.85 -11.68
CA PHE A 29 10.45 5.00 -11.09
C PHE A 29 11.88 5.18 -11.58
N GLY A 30 12.39 4.23 -12.36
CA GLY A 30 13.77 4.31 -12.87
C GLY A 30 14.81 4.20 -11.79
N VAL A 31 14.60 3.37 -10.79
CA VAL A 31 15.50 3.19 -9.65
C VAL A 31 15.82 1.71 -9.46
N SER A 32 16.82 1.41 -8.62
CA SER A 32 17.14 0.03 -8.27
C SER A 32 16.07 -0.54 -7.35
N HIS A 33 16.18 -1.86 -7.06
CA HIS A 33 15.21 -2.54 -6.20
C HIS A 33 15.28 -2.11 -4.74
N THR A 34 16.48 -1.78 -4.27
CA THR A 34 16.68 -1.48 -2.84
C THR A 34 15.82 -0.33 -2.32
N PRO A 35 15.80 0.85 -2.94
CA PRO A 35 14.96 1.93 -2.45
C PRO A 35 13.46 1.59 -2.52
N VAL A 36 13.07 0.77 -3.50
CA VAL A 36 11.67 0.35 -3.61
C VAL A 36 11.31 -0.57 -2.45
N LYS A 37 12.17 -1.54 -2.14
CA LYS A 37 11.95 -2.44 -1.00
C LYS A 37 11.85 -1.67 0.32
N ASP A 38 12.77 -0.73 0.52
CA ASP A 38 12.76 0.08 1.72
C ASP A 38 11.48 0.90 1.82
N ALA A 39 11.04 1.48 0.71
CA ALA A 39 9.82 2.27 0.68
C ALA A 39 8.59 1.40 1.00
N LEU A 40 8.52 0.20 0.41
CA LEU A 40 7.40 -0.69 0.68
C LEU A 40 7.37 -1.15 2.13
N ASN A 41 8.54 -1.46 2.70
CA ASN A 41 8.62 -1.83 4.10
C ASN A 41 8.12 -0.71 5.01
N ARG A 42 8.47 0.52 4.69
CA ARG A 42 7.99 1.67 5.43
C ARG A 42 6.47 1.80 5.32
N LEU A 43 5.93 1.62 4.13
CA LEU A 43 4.50 1.72 3.92
C LEU A 43 3.74 0.60 4.62
N ILE A 44 4.34 -0.57 4.74
CA ILE A 44 3.76 -1.66 5.53
C ILE A 44 3.66 -1.22 6.99
N SER A 45 4.74 -0.65 7.53
CA SER A 45 4.74 -0.14 8.91
C SER A 45 3.70 0.95 9.11
N ASP A 46 3.51 1.80 8.10
CA ASP A 46 2.58 2.91 8.16
C ASP A 46 1.12 2.48 7.90
N GLY A 47 0.90 1.26 7.45
CA GLY A 47 -0.45 0.73 7.23
C GLY A 47 -1.03 0.98 5.86
N TYR A 48 -0.27 1.49 4.91
CA TYR A 48 -0.74 1.70 3.53
C TYR A 48 -0.63 0.46 2.67
N VAL A 49 0.31 -0.42 3.00
CA VAL A 49 0.60 -1.63 2.24
C VAL A 49 0.53 -2.81 3.18
N GLU A 50 0.03 -3.92 2.67
CA GLU A 50 -0.12 -5.14 3.44
C GLU A 50 0.80 -6.21 2.86
N ALA A 51 1.56 -6.87 3.74
CA ALA A 51 2.41 -7.97 3.33
C ALA A 51 1.62 -9.26 3.44
N LEU A 52 1.52 -9.98 2.34
CA LEU A 52 0.81 -11.26 2.28
C LEU A 52 1.81 -12.42 2.34
N PRO A 53 1.33 -13.63 2.65
CA PRO A 53 2.16 -14.82 2.52
C PRO A 53 2.76 -14.90 1.11
N ARG A 54 3.89 -15.58 0.98
CA ARG A 54 4.61 -15.72 -0.29
C ARG A 54 5.23 -14.42 -0.78
N ARG A 55 5.55 -13.51 0.13
CA ARG A 55 6.24 -12.25 -0.16
C ARG A 55 5.51 -11.33 -1.12
N SER A 56 4.22 -11.46 -1.22
CA SER A 56 3.41 -10.53 -1.99
C SER A 56 3.08 -9.32 -1.15
N MET A 57 3.05 -8.16 -1.77
CA MET A 57 2.65 -6.92 -1.12
C MET A 57 1.52 -6.32 -1.92
N VAL A 58 0.50 -5.83 -1.24
CA VAL A 58 -0.66 -5.24 -1.90
C VAL A 58 -1.05 -3.95 -1.21
N VAL A 59 -1.69 -3.07 -1.96
CA VAL A 59 -2.27 -1.86 -1.38
C VAL A 59 -3.36 -2.30 -0.41
N ARG A 60 -3.30 -1.79 0.81
CA ARG A 60 -4.25 -2.17 1.84
C ARG A 60 -5.67 -1.82 1.42
N THR A 61 -6.56 -2.77 1.62
CA THR A 61 -7.97 -2.61 1.28
C THR A 61 -8.74 -2.19 2.52
N TYR A 62 -9.39 -1.04 2.43
CA TYR A 62 -10.35 -0.63 3.46
C TYR A 62 -11.72 -1.04 2.97
N THR A 63 -12.28 -2.06 3.58
CA THR A 63 -13.60 -2.54 3.20
C THR A 63 -14.67 -1.62 3.75
N ASN A 64 -15.83 -1.63 3.11
CA ASN A 64 -16.97 -0.89 3.63
C ASN A 64 -17.34 -1.34 5.04
N ALA A 65 -17.14 -2.62 5.33
CA ALA A 65 -17.40 -3.15 6.66
C ALA A 65 -16.50 -2.52 7.71
N GLU A 66 -15.22 -2.32 7.41
CA GLU A 66 -14.30 -1.66 8.33
C GLU A 66 -14.72 -0.22 8.60
N LEU A 67 -15.12 0.49 7.54
CA LEU A 67 -15.60 1.86 7.69
C LEU A 67 -16.89 1.91 8.52
N LEU A 68 -17.80 1.00 8.27
CA LEU A 68 -19.05 0.92 9.02
C LEU A 68 -18.81 0.59 10.49
N ASP A 69 -17.90 -0.33 10.76
CA ASP A 69 -17.55 -0.67 12.13
C ASP A 69 -16.99 0.54 12.88
N ALA A 70 -16.15 1.32 12.22
CA ALA A 70 -15.61 2.52 12.83
C ALA A 70 -16.72 3.54 13.11
N LEU A 71 -17.66 3.68 12.20
CA LEU A 71 -18.78 4.59 12.38
C LEU A 71 -19.72 4.11 13.49
N GLU A 72 -20.01 2.83 13.52
CA GLU A 72 -20.86 2.25 14.56
C GLU A 72 -20.24 2.43 15.93
N ALA A 73 -18.95 2.23 16.05
CA ALA A 73 -18.26 2.44 17.31
C ALA A 73 -18.41 3.86 17.80
N ARG A 74 -18.47 4.82 16.91
CA ARG A 74 -18.67 6.22 17.28
C ARG A 74 -20.10 6.52 17.69
N MET A 75 -21.03 5.82 17.10
CA MET A 75 -22.44 6.05 17.39
C MET A 75 -22.88 5.42 18.70
N MET A 76 -22.14 4.48 19.18
CA MET A 76 -22.42 3.81 20.43
C MET A 76 -21.66 4.44 21.58
#